data_d7da2f07be29b2b3c38a1bd8041e4fcb
#
_entry.id   d7da2f07be29b2b3c38a1bd8041e4fcb
#
_cell.length_a   1.000
_cell.length_b   1.000
_cell.length_c   1.000
_cell.angle_alpha   90.00
_cell.angle_beta   90.00
_cell.angle_gamma   90.00
#
_symmetry.space_group_name_H-M   'P 1'
#
loop_
_entity.id
_entity.type
_entity.pdbx_description
1 polymer ?
#
loop_
_entity_poly.entity_id
_entity_poly.type
_entity_poly.pdbx_seq_one_letter_code
_entity_poly.pdbx_strand_id
1 'polypeptide(L)'
;MAAYKLELSNQAERVIRRMAEREPALYQRVAGALDDLRRDPHQGKPLKGELRGRYSYRVGSYRIVYLVRRQELLVLVIDIGHRRDIYR
;
A
#
# COMPACT_ATOMS: atom_id res chain seq x y z
N MET A 1 -20.14 -1.23 -8.07
CA MET A 1 -19.49 -1.84 -6.93
C MET A 1 -18.90 -0.78 -6.03
N ALA A 2 -19.04 -0.96 -4.74
CA ALA A 2 -18.48 -0.01 -3.78
C ALA A 2 -16.96 -0.16 -3.70
N ALA A 3 -16.25 0.95 -3.75
CA ALA A 3 -14.81 0.94 -3.50
C ALA A 3 -14.56 0.79 -2.01
N TYR A 4 -13.43 0.17 -1.67
CA TYR A 4 -13.00 0.07 -0.28
C TYR A 4 -12.55 1.43 0.23
N LYS A 5 -12.66 1.65 1.52
CA LYS A 5 -12.05 2.80 2.18
C LYS A 5 -10.55 2.56 2.25
N LEU A 6 -9.78 3.64 2.23
CA LEU A 6 -8.34 3.56 2.35
C LEU A 6 -7.90 4.27 3.63
N GLU A 7 -7.14 3.56 4.47
CA GLU A 7 -6.50 4.15 5.64
C GLU A 7 -5.01 3.91 5.56
N LEU A 8 -4.25 4.86 6.06
CA LEU A 8 -2.80 4.77 6.09
C LEU A 8 -2.32 4.73 7.54
N SER A 9 -1.37 3.82 7.81
CA SER A 9 -0.68 3.87 9.10
C SER A 9 0.11 5.18 9.20
N ASN A 10 0.52 5.53 10.40
CA ASN A 10 1.36 6.73 10.60
C ASN A 10 2.65 6.66 9.78
N GLN A 11 3.22 5.48 9.70
CA GLN A 11 4.43 5.27 8.91
C GLN A 11 4.19 5.48 7.42
N ALA A 12 3.13 4.89 6.89
CA ALA A 12 2.78 5.04 5.47
C ALA A 12 2.48 6.50 5.15
N GLU A 13 1.78 7.19 6.03
CA GLU A 13 1.46 8.59 5.84
C GLU A 13 2.70 9.47 5.75
N ARG A 14 3.69 9.21 6.62
CA ARG A 14 4.96 9.95 6.59
C ARG A 14 5.71 9.74 5.29
N VAL A 15 5.73 8.50 4.81
CA VAL A 15 6.40 8.18 3.55
C VAL A 15 5.73 8.90 2.39
N ILE A 16 4.40 8.89 2.36
CA ILE A 16 3.65 9.55 1.28
C ILE A 16 3.87 11.06 1.29
N ARG A 17 3.88 11.70 2.46
CA ARG A 17 4.16 13.13 2.55
C ARG A 17 5.53 13.48 2.00
N ARG A 18 6.54 12.73 2.41
CA ARG A 18 7.90 12.97 1.94
C ARG A 18 8.00 12.78 0.43
N MET A 19 7.33 11.76 -0.07
CA MET A 19 7.32 11.46 -1.48
C MET A 19 6.65 12.58 -2.29
N ALA A 20 5.52 13.10 -1.79
CA ALA A 20 4.82 14.19 -2.45
C ALA A 20 5.69 15.46 -2.54
N GLU A 21 6.50 15.70 -1.53
CA GLU A 21 7.38 16.87 -1.51
C GLU A 21 8.63 16.72 -2.38
N ARG A 22 9.21 15.52 -2.40
CA ARG A 22 10.54 15.31 -2.97
C ARG A 22 10.56 14.51 -4.27
N GLU A 23 9.54 13.69 -4.50
CA GLU A 23 9.50 12.80 -5.65
C GLU A 23 8.09 12.77 -6.24
N PRO A 24 7.64 13.90 -6.82
CA PRO A 24 6.26 14.02 -7.26
C PRO A 24 5.84 12.99 -8.31
N ALA A 25 6.74 12.59 -9.21
CA ALA A 25 6.42 11.57 -10.20
C ALA A 25 6.14 10.21 -9.55
N LEU A 26 6.96 9.84 -8.56
CA LEU A 26 6.75 8.62 -7.80
C LEU A 26 5.48 8.69 -6.97
N TYR A 27 5.24 9.85 -6.35
CA TYR A 27 4.01 10.08 -5.60
C TYR A 27 2.77 9.82 -6.46
N GLN A 28 2.76 10.33 -7.68
CA GLN A 28 1.62 10.13 -8.59
C GLN A 28 1.41 8.65 -8.90
N ARG A 29 2.49 7.90 -9.09
CA ARG A 29 2.39 6.47 -9.34
C ARG A 29 1.86 5.71 -8.14
N VAL A 30 2.34 6.05 -6.95
CA VAL A 30 1.89 5.41 -5.71
C VAL A 30 0.43 5.77 -5.43
N ALA A 31 0.05 7.02 -5.61
CA ALA A 31 -1.33 7.45 -5.43
C ALA A 31 -2.27 6.70 -6.38
N GLY A 32 -1.87 6.53 -7.64
CA GLY A 32 -2.64 5.75 -8.60
C GLY A 32 -2.77 4.29 -8.19
N ALA A 33 -1.69 3.71 -7.68
CA ALA A 33 -1.70 2.33 -7.20
C ALA A 33 -2.64 2.17 -6.00
N LEU A 34 -2.63 3.12 -5.07
CA LEU A 34 -3.54 3.08 -3.92
C LEU A 34 -4.99 3.17 -4.37
N ASP A 35 -5.28 3.98 -5.37
CA ASP A 35 -6.62 4.08 -5.92
C ASP A 35 -7.06 2.76 -6.57
N ASP A 36 -6.16 2.11 -7.29
CA ASP A 36 -6.41 0.79 -7.87
C ASP A 36 -6.72 -0.25 -6.79
N LEU A 37 -5.98 -0.22 -5.68
CA LEU A 37 -6.20 -1.15 -4.58
C LEU A 37 -7.54 -0.93 -3.88
N ARG A 38 -8.05 0.30 -3.88
CA ARG A 38 -9.39 0.56 -3.36
C ARG A 38 -10.47 -0.11 -4.19
N ARG A 39 -10.25 -0.22 -5.49
CA ARG A 39 -11.21 -0.87 -6.40
C ARG A 39 -11.10 -2.37 -6.39
N ASP A 40 -9.88 -2.89 -6.29
CA ASP A 40 -9.63 -4.32 -6.25
C ASP A 40 -8.45 -4.60 -5.31
N PRO A 41 -8.74 -4.81 -4.03
CA PRO A 41 -7.67 -4.98 -3.03
C PRO A 41 -6.94 -6.33 -3.13
N HIS A 42 -7.41 -7.24 -3.96
CA HIS A 42 -6.79 -8.56 -4.09
C HIS A 42 -5.78 -8.63 -5.22
N GLN A 43 -5.38 -7.50 -5.79
CA GLN A 43 -4.36 -7.46 -6.83
C GLN A 43 -2.97 -7.75 -6.31
N GLY A 44 -2.72 -7.46 -5.05
CA GLY A 44 -1.41 -7.68 -4.45
C GLY A 44 -1.11 -9.14 -4.22
N LYS A 45 0.16 -9.43 -3.97
CA LYS A 45 0.63 -10.77 -3.69
C LYS A 45 0.47 -11.06 -2.20
N PRO A 46 -0.21 -12.16 -1.82
CA PRO A 46 -0.30 -12.53 -0.40
C PRO A 46 1.08 -12.87 0.15
N LEU A 47 1.34 -12.41 1.37
CA LEU A 47 2.60 -12.68 2.05
C LEU A 47 2.46 -13.91 2.94
N LYS A 48 3.59 -14.53 3.25
CA LYS A 48 3.64 -15.78 4.01
C LYS A 48 4.42 -15.57 5.31
N GLY A 49 4.41 -16.59 6.15
CA GLY A 49 5.18 -16.58 7.40
C GLY A 49 4.63 -15.59 8.39
N GLU A 50 5.51 -14.82 8.98
CA GLU A 50 5.14 -13.82 9.99
C GLU A 50 4.26 -12.71 9.42
N LEU A 51 4.30 -12.52 8.11
CA LEU A 51 3.52 -11.48 7.43
C LEU A 51 2.22 -12.03 6.84
N ARG A 52 1.86 -13.26 7.21
CA ARG A 52 0.63 -13.88 6.71
C ARG A 52 -0.60 -13.01 7.03
N GLY A 53 -1.50 -12.90 6.06
CA GLY A 53 -2.65 -12.01 6.15
C GLY A 53 -2.45 -10.66 5.53
N ARG A 54 -1.21 -10.33 5.16
CA ARG A 54 -0.87 -9.08 4.49
C ARG A 54 -0.62 -9.33 3.01
N TYR A 55 -0.72 -8.26 2.25
CA TYR A 55 -0.48 -8.28 0.81
C TYR A 55 0.61 -7.28 0.47
N SER A 56 1.31 -7.54 -0.62
CA SER A 56 2.33 -6.64 -1.15
C SER A 56 1.99 -6.28 -2.58
N TYR A 57 2.01 -5.00 -2.91
CA TYR A 57 1.75 -4.50 -4.25
C TYR A 57 2.95 -3.70 -4.72
N ARG A 58 3.46 -4.05 -5.89
CA ARG A 58 4.69 -3.48 -6.40
C ARG A 58 4.44 -2.23 -7.25
N VAL A 59 5.19 -1.17 -6.96
CA VAL A 59 5.17 0.07 -7.75
C VAL A 59 6.62 0.43 -8.05
N GLY A 60 7.12 0.03 -9.22
CA GLY A 60 8.52 0.20 -9.57
C GLY A 60 9.43 -0.51 -8.57
N SER A 61 10.33 0.23 -7.94
CA SER A 61 11.25 -0.30 -6.92
C SER A 61 10.63 -0.25 -5.52
N TYR A 62 9.41 0.23 -5.39
CA TYR A 62 8.73 0.36 -4.11
C TYR A 62 7.67 -0.72 -3.96
N ARG A 63 7.30 -0.98 -2.71
CA ARG A 63 6.22 -1.89 -2.38
C ARG A 63 5.29 -1.24 -1.39
N ILE A 64 4.01 -1.57 -1.55
CA ILE A 64 2.95 -1.17 -0.64
C ILE A 64 2.53 -2.44 0.11
N VAL A 65 2.67 -2.44 1.43
CA VAL A 65 2.23 -3.57 2.26
C VAL A 65 0.92 -3.16 2.92
N TYR A 66 -0.10 -3.99 2.79
CA TYR A 66 -1.44 -3.63 3.26
C TYR A 66 -2.22 -4.84 3.75
N LEU A 67 -3.26 -4.57 4.53
CA LEU A 67 -4.26 -5.52 4.97
C LEU A 67 -5.58 -5.22 4.31
N VAL A 68 -6.41 -6.24 4.14
CA VAL A 68 -7.76 -6.08 3.64
C VAL A 68 -8.74 -6.54 4.71
N ARG A 69 -9.66 -5.66 5.11
CA ARG A 69 -10.73 -5.99 6.04
C ARG A 69 -12.04 -5.98 5.26
N ARG A 70 -12.47 -7.15 4.83
CA ARG A 70 -13.61 -7.30 3.93
C ARG A 70 -14.91 -6.82 4.53
N GLN A 71 -15.16 -7.13 5.79
CA GLN A 71 -16.41 -6.77 6.44
C GLN A 71 -16.56 -5.25 6.59
N GLU A 72 -15.44 -4.56 6.73
CA GLU A 72 -15.42 -3.12 6.87
C GLU A 72 -15.22 -2.41 5.53
N LEU A 73 -14.98 -3.15 4.46
CA LEU A 73 -14.61 -2.63 3.15
C LEU A 73 -13.43 -1.65 3.29
N LEU A 74 -12.39 -2.12 3.97
CA LEU A 74 -11.24 -1.29 4.33
C LEU A 74 -9.93 -1.89 3.82
N VAL A 75 -9.12 -1.05 3.19
CA VAL A 75 -7.71 -1.35 2.88
C VAL A 75 -6.86 -0.52 3.83
N LEU A 76 -6.11 -1.18 4.70
CA LEU A 76 -5.20 -0.52 5.62
C LEU A 76 -3.78 -0.65 5.10
N VAL A 77 -3.19 0.45 4.66
CA VAL A 77 -1.81 0.49 4.20
C VAL A 77 -0.90 0.59 5.41
N ILE A 78 -0.09 -0.45 5.62
CA ILE A 78 0.78 -0.56 6.79
C ILE A 78 2.11 0.12 6.54
N ASP A 79 2.69 -0.11 5.37
CA ASP A 79 4.01 0.40 5.06
C ASP A 79 4.15 0.62 3.56
N ILE A 80 4.97 1.60 3.22
CA ILE A 80 5.37 1.88 1.84
C ILE A 80 6.86 2.12 1.88
N GLY A 81 7.63 1.39 1.09
CA GLY A 81 9.05 1.58 1.12
C GLY A 81 9.74 0.94 -0.06
N HIS A 82 11.03 1.24 -0.14
CA HIS A 82 11.86 0.63 -1.15
C HIS A 82 11.93 -0.88 -0.91
N ARG A 83 11.95 -1.64 -1.98
CA ARG A 83 11.96 -3.10 -1.93
C ARG A 83 12.97 -3.68 -0.95
N ARG A 84 14.14 -3.06 -0.82
CA ARG A 84 15.21 -3.55 0.07
C ARG A 84 14.91 -3.34 1.54
N ASP A 85 14.08 -2.36 1.87
CA ASP A 85 13.88 -1.94 3.26
C ASP A 85 12.68 -2.60 3.91
N ILE A 86 11.70 -3.00 3.13
CA ILE A 86 10.42 -3.51 3.64
C ILE A 86 10.52 -4.91 4.21
N TYR A 87 11.46 -5.74 3.72
CA TYR A 87 11.56 -7.15 4.10
C TYR A 87 12.79 -7.46 4.95
N ARG A 88 13.18 -6.54 5.77
CA ARG A 88 14.27 -6.81 6.72
C ARG A 88 13.79 -7.57 7.93
#